data_648f5d656e44d1fa72f70892377dd250
#
_entry.id   648f5d656e44d1fa72f70892377dd250
#
_cell.length_a   1.000
_cell.length_b   1.000
_cell.length_c   1.000
_cell.angle_alpha   90.00
_cell.angle_beta   90.00
_cell.angle_gamma   90.00
#
_symmetry.space_group_name_H-M   'P 1'
#
loop_
_entity.id
_entity.type
_entity.pdbx_description
1 polymer ?
#
loop_
_entity_poly.entity_id
_entity_poly.type
_entity_poly.pdbx_seq_one_letter_code
_entity_poly.pdbx_strand_id
1 'polypeptide(L)'
;METKREDIIEVKSWMNMFETNYEEDHLDEDSMPTSGIVYCNIEWIPHFFNKCYRTDNKYVVVSGFSDFGFALQQEHPVGVDMIRFFPMVREEVANLGYGPLFLPPRCRVETCDIRHKYSIKTNNFTRDTVPDIPPNITKWFLSNTMIEDERIEGIPFGTNQGASEILPTIKKYDFEDKKNLLYVNWQNYTEERYRLKNEFAFKKLPWVTVREESDLDIEEFLDEIAQHVYILCPQGNGVDTYRLWETIYLGSIPVVIDCPLIRELSGLPMLVLKHWSDLGIGMLKEQYEDHFSNKDHFDFSKSNLSYWKERILSAAEGLS
;
A
#
# COMPACT_ATOMS: atom_id res chain seq x y z
N MET A 1 -16.40 -15.06 5.05
CA MET A 1 -16.94 -13.73 4.66
C MET A 1 -17.27 -13.77 3.18
N GLU A 2 -18.46 -13.39 2.77
CA GLU A 2 -18.79 -13.18 1.36
C GLU A 2 -18.25 -11.81 0.94
N THR A 3 -17.33 -11.78 -0.01
CA THR A 3 -16.73 -10.52 -0.49
C THR A 3 -17.55 -10.04 -1.69
N LYS A 4 -18.23 -8.92 -1.53
CA LYS A 4 -18.94 -8.28 -2.65
C LYS A 4 -17.99 -7.36 -3.40
N ARG A 5 -18.19 -7.24 -4.71
CA ARG A 5 -17.35 -6.39 -5.57
C ARG A 5 -17.31 -4.93 -5.10
N GLU A 6 -18.43 -4.42 -4.62
CA GLU A 6 -18.57 -3.04 -4.12
C GLU A 6 -17.82 -2.74 -2.82
N ASP A 7 -17.49 -3.80 -2.04
CA ASP A 7 -16.75 -3.67 -0.79
C ASP A 7 -15.24 -3.77 -0.99
N ILE A 8 -14.79 -4.23 -2.16
CA ILE A 8 -13.37 -4.40 -2.45
C ILE A 8 -12.69 -3.05 -2.64
N ILE A 9 -11.61 -2.84 -1.90
CA ILE A 9 -10.78 -1.65 -2.04
C ILE A 9 -9.84 -1.85 -3.24
N GLU A 10 -9.98 -0.99 -4.22
CA GLU A 10 -9.05 -0.88 -5.34
C GLU A 10 -8.14 0.32 -5.18
N VAL A 11 -6.99 0.26 -5.79
CA VAL A 11 -6.05 1.38 -5.82
C VAL A 11 -6.68 2.69 -6.32
N LYS A 12 -7.65 2.61 -7.23
CA LYS A 12 -8.37 3.76 -7.76
C LYS A 12 -9.59 4.20 -6.94
N SER A 13 -9.98 3.44 -5.91
CA SER A 13 -11.17 3.75 -5.11
C SER A 13 -11.11 5.15 -4.51
N TRP A 14 -9.91 5.56 -4.08
CA TRP A 14 -9.71 6.85 -3.42
C TRP A 14 -9.86 8.05 -4.35
N MET A 15 -9.38 7.93 -5.59
CA MET A 15 -9.39 9.00 -6.60
C MET A 15 -10.83 9.44 -6.96
N ASN A 16 -11.75 8.48 -7.00
CA ASN A 16 -13.11 8.70 -7.45
C ASN A 16 -14.13 8.77 -6.30
N MET A 17 -13.65 8.75 -5.05
CA MET A 17 -14.54 8.67 -3.88
C MET A 17 -15.19 10.03 -3.56
N PHE A 18 -14.51 11.13 -3.84
CA PHE A 18 -14.93 12.48 -3.48
C PHE A 18 -14.92 13.40 -4.70
N GLU A 19 -15.75 14.47 -4.62
CA GLU A 19 -15.98 15.39 -5.75
C GLU A 19 -14.73 16.21 -6.13
N THR A 20 -13.86 16.52 -5.16
CA THR A 20 -12.70 17.36 -5.41
C THR A 20 -11.45 16.54 -5.63
N ASN A 21 -10.94 16.54 -6.85
CA ASN A 21 -9.66 15.97 -7.22
C ASN A 21 -8.67 17.09 -7.58
N TYR A 22 -7.71 17.35 -6.70
CA TYR A 22 -6.78 18.46 -6.86
C TYR A 22 -5.94 18.37 -8.14
N GLU A 23 -5.58 17.16 -8.54
CA GLU A 23 -4.76 16.93 -9.73
C GLU A 23 -5.50 17.27 -11.03
N GLU A 24 -6.81 17.03 -11.09
CA GLU A 24 -7.64 17.27 -12.27
C GLU A 24 -8.22 18.68 -12.29
N ASP A 25 -8.68 19.18 -11.14
CA ASP A 25 -9.49 20.39 -11.05
C ASP A 25 -8.66 21.66 -10.81
N HIS A 26 -7.41 21.54 -10.28
CA HIS A 26 -6.68 22.67 -9.71
C HIS A 26 -5.23 22.78 -10.22
N LEU A 27 -5.03 22.49 -11.51
CA LEU A 27 -3.74 22.64 -12.18
C LEU A 27 -3.32 24.11 -12.33
N ASP A 28 -4.25 25.05 -12.31
CA ASP A 28 -3.97 26.48 -12.35
C ASP A 28 -3.32 26.99 -11.07
N GLU A 29 -2.29 27.82 -11.20
CA GLU A 29 -1.51 28.32 -10.07
C GLU A 29 -2.35 29.13 -9.04
N ASP A 30 -3.47 29.69 -9.44
CA ASP A 30 -4.31 30.54 -8.61
C ASP A 30 -5.56 29.85 -8.04
N SER A 31 -5.90 28.64 -8.50
CA SER A 31 -7.11 27.95 -8.03
C SER A 31 -6.84 27.13 -6.76
N MET A 32 -7.72 27.25 -5.79
CA MET A 32 -7.76 26.44 -4.59
C MET A 32 -9.15 25.86 -4.38
N PRO A 33 -9.27 24.61 -3.96
CA PRO A 33 -10.56 24.06 -3.58
C PRO A 33 -11.13 24.83 -2.39
N THR A 34 -12.44 24.81 -2.27
CA THR A 34 -13.12 25.23 -1.04
C THR A 34 -12.78 24.30 0.11
N SER A 35 -13.07 24.70 1.35
CA SER A 35 -12.91 23.81 2.51
C SER A 35 -13.63 22.47 2.31
N GLY A 36 -13.05 21.38 2.77
CA GLY A 36 -13.66 20.07 2.70
C GLY A 36 -12.67 18.94 2.42
N ILE A 37 -13.16 17.87 1.80
CA ILE A 37 -12.35 16.70 1.47
C ILE A 37 -11.74 16.90 0.09
N VAL A 38 -10.42 16.72 -0.01
CA VAL A 38 -9.66 16.86 -1.24
C VAL A 38 -8.86 15.60 -1.50
N TYR A 39 -9.10 14.94 -2.62
CA TYR A 39 -8.16 13.96 -3.13
C TYR A 39 -6.95 14.68 -3.74
N CYS A 40 -5.76 14.30 -3.30
CA CYS A 40 -4.51 14.81 -3.84
C CYS A 40 -3.49 13.68 -3.91
N ASN A 41 -3.08 13.31 -5.11
CA ASN A 41 -2.04 12.30 -5.27
C ASN A 41 -0.77 12.75 -4.54
N ILE A 42 -0.04 11.81 -3.96
CA ILE A 42 1.15 12.05 -3.14
C ILE A 42 2.19 12.92 -3.84
N GLU A 43 2.29 12.81 -5.15
CA GLU A 43 3.22 13.57 -5.98
C GLU A 43 2.89 15.05 -6.07
N TRP A 44 1.62 15.40 -5.89
CA TRP A 44 1.13 16.78 -5.89
C TRP A 44 1.05 17.39 -4.49
N ILE A 45 1.24 16.60 -3.43
CA ILE A 45 1.15 17.07 -2.05
C ILE A 45 2.06 18.27 -1.78
N PRO A 46 3.34 18.32 -2.20
CA PRO A 46 4.17 19.49 -1.94
C PRO A 46 3.61 20.76 -2.58
N HIS A 47 3.03 20.64 -3.77
CA HIS A 47 2.39 21.77 -4.45
C HIS A 47 1.13 22.21 -3.73
N PHE A 48 0.25 21.26 -3.38
CA PHE A 48 -0.99 21.54 -2.65
C PHE A 48 -0.71 22.17 -1.28
N PHE A 49 0.21 21.60 -0.51
CA PHE A 49 0.57 22.11 0.81
C PHE A 49 1.16 23.53 0.75
N ASN A 50 1.98 23.85 -0.24
CA ASN A 50 2.47 25.21 -0.44
C ASN A 50 1.35 26.22 -0.68
N LYS A 51 0.28 25.81 -1.38
CA LYS A 51 -0.90 26.66 -1.57
C LYS A 51 -1.73 26.77 -0.30
N CYS A 52 -1.84 25.71 0.51
CA CYS A 52 -2.60 25.73 1.75
C CYS A 52 -2.14 26.81 2.73
N TYR A 53 -0.87 27.17 2.75
CA TYR A 53 -0.36 28.29 3.58
C TYR A 53 -0.88 29.66 3.16
N ARG A 54 -1.56 29.77 2.02
CA ARG A 54 -2.08 31.04 1.47
C ARG A 54 -3.59 31.20 1.63
N THR A 55 -4.24 30.29 2.33
CA THR A 55 -5.68 30.27 2.54
C THR A 55 -6.04 29.84 3.96
N ASP A 56 -7.18 30.32 4.45
CA ASP A 56 -7.76 29.90 5.74
C ASP A 56 -8.70 28.70 5.59
N ASN A 57 -8.90 28.20 4.36
CA ASN A 57 -9.71 27.02 4.10
C ASN A 57 -9.12 25.79 4.81
N LYS A 58 -9.99 24.96 5.38
CA LYS A 58 -9.59 23.74 6.09
C LYS A 58 -9.85 22.51 5.24
N TYR A 59 -8.94 21.54 5.33
CA TYR A 59 -9.01 20.37 4.48
C TYR A 59 -8.81 19.07 5.26
N VAL A 60 -9.54 18.05 4.84
CA VAL A 60 -9.17 16.63 4.98
C VAL A 60 -8.60 16.17 3.65
N VAL A 61 -7.38 15.67 3.67
CA VAL A 61 -6.68 15.23 2.46
C VAL A 61 -6.71 13.72 2.37
N VAL A 62 -6.95 13.20 1.17
CA VAL A 62 -6.87 11.77 0.86
C VAL A 62 -5.84 11.57 -0.23
N SER A 63 -4.82 10.76 0.05
CA SER A 63 -3.76 10.43 -0.91
C SER A 63 -3.65 8.92 -1.05
N GLY A 64 -4.12 8.42 -2.18
CA GLY A 64 -4.02 7.02 -2.60
C GLY A 64 -3.34 6.91 -3.95
N PHE A 65 -3.51 5.78 -4.62
CA PHE A 65 -3.07 5.52 -5.99
C PHE A 65 -1.54 5.45 -6.23
N SER A 66 -0.70 5.79 -5.29
CA SER A 66 0.75 5.70 -5.46
C SER A 66 1.31 4.46 -4.77
N ASP A 67 2.13 3.69 -5.48
CA ASP A 67 2.91 2.59 -4.91
C ASP A 67 3.90 3.10 -3.84
N PHE A 68 4.15 4.41 -3.82
CA PHE A 68 5.14 5.04 -2.97
C PHE A 68 4.48 5.85 -1.87
N GLY A 69 5.05 5.77 -0.67
CA GLY A 69 4.71 6.62 0.46
C GLY A 69 5.81 7.63 0.76
N PHE A 70 5.55 8.55 1.66
CA PHE A 70 6.59 9.39 2.24
C PHE A 70 7.42 8.58 3.26
N ALA A 71 8.68 8.96 3.42
CA ALA A 71 9.62 8.40 4.40
C ALA A 71 9.99 6.92 4.23
N LEU A 72 9.94 6.41 3.01
CA LEU A 72 10.29 5.02 2.73
C LEU A 72 11.74 4.63 2.97
N GLN A 73 12.66 5.55 3.25
CA GLN A 73 13.98 5.27 2.72
C GLN A 73 15.10 5.03 3.68
N GLN A 74 15.07 5.46 4.90
CA GLN A 74 16.28 5.38 5.73
C GLN A 74 16.16 4.64 7.05
N GLU A 75 14.99 4.41 7.57
CA GLU A 75 14.83 3.81 8.90
C GLU A 75 14.06 2.47 8.89
N HIS A 76 13.52 2.05 7.74
CA HIS A 76 12.87 0.75 7.66
C HIS A 76 13.94 -0.35 7.65
N PRO A 77 13.85 -1.38 8.51
CA PRO A 77 14.82 -2.47 8.55
C PRO A 77 14.97 -3.22 7.23
N VAL A 78 14.10 -2.94 6.29
CA VAL A 78 14.09 -3.51 4.95
C VAL A 78 14.63 -2.55 3.90
N GLY A 79 15.17 -1.40 4.30
CA GLY A 79 15.84 -0.38 3.52
C GLY A 79 15.83 -0.56 2.01
N VAL A 80 14.72 -0.25 1.36
CA VAL A 80 14.65 -0.33 -0.08
C VAL A 80 15.26 0.94 -0.65
N ASP A 81 16.51 0.86 -1.05
CA ASP A 81 17.11 1.85 -1.92
C ASP A 81 16.50 1.68 -3.33
N MET A 82 15.31 2.26 -3.52
CA MET A 82 14.57 2.19 -4.78
C MET A 82 15.38 2.68 -5.98
N ILE A 83 16.33 3.58 -5.75
CA ILE A 83 17.21 4.10 -6.80
C ILE A 83 18.11 3.00 -7.38
N ARG A 84 18.43 1.97 -6.59
CA ARG A 84 19.22 0.84 -7.07
C ARG A 84 18.45 -0.07 -8.03
N PHE A 85 17.12 -0.10 -7.93
CA PHE A 85 16.28 -1.00 -8.74
C PHE A 85 15.93 -0.45 -10.13
N PHE A 86 16.10 0.85 -10.35
CA PHE A 86 15.78 1.48 -11.62
C PHE A 86 16.98 2.26 -12.17
N PRO A 87 18.07 1.57 -12.53
CA PRO A 87 19.28 2.24 -13.06
C PRO A 87 18.96 3.07 -14.31
N MET A 88 18.04 2.62 -15.17
CA MET A 88 17.62 3.37 -16.37
C MET A 88 16.91 4.67 -15.99
N VAL A 89 15.98 4.63 -15.05
CA VAL A 89 15.28 5.83 -14.55
C VAL A 89 16.28 6.79 -13.89
N ARG A 90 17.27 6.25 -13.17
CA ARG A 90 18.33 7.05 -12.55
C ARG A 90 19.17 7.79 -13.59
N GLU A 91 19.49 7.14 -14.70
CA GLU A 91 20.29 7.72 -15.77
C GLU A 91 19.53 8.82 -16.51
N GLU A 92 18.26 8.57 -16.86
CA GLU A 92 17.37 9.56 -17.47
C GLU A 92 17.17 10.78 -16.58
N VAL A 93 16.93 10.59 -15.28
CA VAL A 93 16.75 11.66 -14.31
C VAL A 93 18.05 12.44 -14.07
N ALA A 94 19.19 11.77 -14.01
CA ALA A 94 20.49 12.43 -13.91
C ALA A 94 20.80 13.28 -15.13
N ASN A 95 20.44 12.83 -16.32
CA ASN A 95 20.60 13.55 -17.58
C ASN A 95 19.71 14.79 -17.68
N LEU A 96 18.60 14.83 -16.96
CA LEU A 96 17.73 15.99 -16.83
C LEU A 96 18.22 17.02 -15.79
N GLY A 97 19.38 16.77 -15.18
CA GLY A 97 19.98 17.67 -14.18
C GLY A 97 19.34 17.57 -12.80
N TYR A 98 18.52 16.56 -12.58
CA TYR A 98 17.89 16.29 -11.32
C TYR A 98 18.75 15.33 -10.50
N GLY A 99 18.91 15.62 -9.22
CA GLY A 99 19.55 14.70 -8.29
C GLY A 99 18.79 13.37 -8.23
N PRO A 100 19.18 12.44 -7.37
CA PRO A 100 18.52 11.15 -7.25
C PRO A 100 17.05 11.37 -6.86
N LEU A 101 16.18 11.48 -7.86
CA LEU A 101 14.75 11.60 -7.73
C LEU A 101 14.14 10.23 -7.49
N PHE A 102 13.19 10.22 -6.61
CA PHE A 102 12.31 9.11 -6.43
C PHE A 102 11.20 9.21 -7.49
N LEU A 103 11.34 8.48 -8.56
CA LEU A 103 10.35 8.43 -9.63
C LEU A 103 9.65 7.07 -9.63
N PRO A 104 8.32 7.03 -9.77
CA PRO A 104 7.64 5.77 -10.00
C PRO A 104 8.15 5.09 -11.26
N PRO A 105 8.26 3.75 -11.28
CA PRO A 105 8.79 3.00 -12.41
C PRO A 105 8.07 3.23 -13.73
N ARG A 106 6.84 3.74 -13.68
CA ARG A 106 5.98 4.01 -14.85
C ARG A 106 5.94 5.47 -15.26
N CYS A 107 6.74 6.32 -14.61
CA CYS A 107 6.79 7.74 -14.96
C CYS A 107 7.34 7.90 -16.37
N ARG A 108 6.55 8.46 -17.28
CA ARG A 108 7.05 8.96 -18.57
C ARG A 108 7.78 10.26 -18.36
N VAL A 109 8.75 10.57 -19.22
CA VAL A 109 9.55 11.79 -19.15
C VAL A 109 8.68 13.04 -19.02
N GLU A 110 7.59 13.13 -19.76
CA GLU A 110 6.64 14.24 -19.75
C GLU A 110 5.98 14.44 -18.37
N THR A 111 5.64 13.35 -17.68
CA THR A 111 5.09 13.41 -16.33
C THR A 111 6.17 13.79 -15.30
N CYS A 112 7.42 13.44 -15.56
CA CYS A 112 8.54 13.83 -14.71
C CYS A 112 8.77 15.34 -14.72
N ASP A 113 8.61 16.00 -15.85
CA ASP A 113 8.78 17.44 -15.96
C ASP A 113 7.74 18.21 -15.11
N ILE A 114 6.50 17.77 -15.12
CA ILE A 114 5.43 18.37 -14.31
C ILE A 114 5.70 18.13 -12.83
N ARG A 115 5.99 16.91 -12.43
CA ARG A 115 6.35 16.56 -11.06
C ARG A 115 7.56 17.34 -10.58
N HIS A 116 8.56 17.44 -11.43
CA HIS A 116 9.73 18.23 -11.17
C HIS A 116 9.40 19.70 -10.96
N LYS A 117 8.58 20.31 -11.79
CA LYS A 117 8.19 21.71 -11.64
C LYS A 117 7.58 22.02 -10.27
N TYR A 118 6.83 21.08 -9.67
CA TYR A 118 6.05 21.30 -8.46
C TYR A 118 6.57 20.58 -7.21
N SER A 119 7.36 19.51 -7.35
CA SER A 119 7.84 18.70 -6.21
C SER A 119 9.35 18.64 -6.05
N ILE A 120 10.07 19.40 -6.81
CA ILE A 120 11.53 19.36 -6.99
C ILE A 120 12.34 19.32 -5.72
N LYS A 121 11.94 20.12 -4.76
CA LYS A 121 12.73 20.30 -3.55
C LYS A 121 12.58 19.12 -2.58
N THR A 122 11.77 18.12 -2.92
CA THR A 122 11.51 16.96 -2.09
C THR A 122 12.26 15.71 -2.55
N ASN A 123 13.37 15.90 -3.22
CA ASN A 123 14.15 14.84 -3.87
C ASN A 123 14.72 13.77 -2.94
N ASN A 124 14.66 13.97 -1.65
CA ASN A 124 15.03 12.98 -0.67
C ASN A 124 13.86 12.82 0.27
N PHE A 125 13.05 11.81 0.09
CA PHE A 125 12.06 11.40 1.10
C PHE A 125 12.79 10.79 2.30
N THR A 126 13.59 11.59 2.96
CA THR A 126 14.09 11.30 4.31
C THR A 126 13.06 11.79 5.31
N ARG A 127 13.15 11.36 6.55
CA ARG A 127 12.32 11.87 7.65
C ARG A 127 12.33 13.41 7.72
N ASP A 128 13.45 14.01 7.35
CA ASP A 128 13.65 15.47 7.32
C ASP A 128 13.02 16.16 6.10
N THR A 129 12.50 15.39 5.14
CA THR A 129 11.91 15.91 3.89
C THR A 129 10.42 15.63 3.75
N VAL A 130 9.80 15.02 4.76
CA VAL A 130 8.32 15.01 4.86
C VAL A 130 7.88 16.47 4.86
N PRO A 131 7.02 16.88 3.92
CA PRO A 131 6.60 18.28 3.88
C PRO A 131 5.90 18.63 5.19
N ASP A 132 6.22 19.80 5.72
CA ASP A 132 5.48 20.34 6.86
C ASP A 132 3.99 20.33 6.52
N ILE A 133 3.20 19.66 7.36
CA ILE A 133 1.76 19.60 7.16
C ILE A 133 1.18 20.96 7.56
N PRO A 134 0.57 21.71 6.64
CA PRO A 134 -0.02 23.00 6.94
C PRO A 134 -1.03 22.94 8.09
N PRO A 135 -1.18 24.00 8.92
CA PRO A 135 -2.05 23.99 10.09
C PRO A 135 -3.54 23.85 9.74
N ASN A 136 -3.91 24.16 8.51
CA ASN A 136 -5.27 24.02 7.99
C ASN A 136 -5.56 22.66 7.36
N ILE A 137 -4.59 21.72 7.34
CA ILE A 137 -4.85 20.32 7.09
C ILE A 137 -5.20 19.67 8.44
N THR A 138 -6.48 19.31 8.60
CA THR A 138 -6.99 18.75 9.85
C THR A 138 -6.77 17.25 9.96
N LYS A 139 -6.79 16.54 8.82
CA LYS A 139 -6.49 15.12 8.71
C LYS A 139 -5.95 14.80 7.33
N TRP A 140 -5.01 13.88 7.26
CA TRP A 140 -4.46 13.36 6.01
C TRP A 140 -4.51 11.83 6.01
N PHE A 141 -5.38 11.27 5.18
CA PHE A 141 -5.49 9.84 4.90
C PHE A 141 -4.50 9.47 3.80
N LEU A 142 -3.52 8.63 4.11
CA LEU A 142 -2.37 8.39 3.25
C LEU A 142 -2.11 6.89 3.07
N SER A 143 -2.15 6.41 1.81
CA SER A 143 -1.70 5.05 1.49
C SER A 143 -0.17 4.93 1.59
N ASN A 144 0.29 3.72 1.87
CA ASN A 144 1.73 3.42 1.97
C ASN A 144 2.51 4.32 2.96
N THR A 145 1.85 4.81 4.01
CA THR A 145 2.51 5.70 4.98
C THR A 145 3.43 4.93 5.91
N MET A 146 4.58 5.54 6.18
CA MET A 146 5.55 5.13 7.20
C MET A 146 5.70 6.22 8.28
N ILE A 147 4.84 7.24 8.25
CA ILE A 147 4.89 8.39 9.12
C ILE A 147 3.93 8.17 10.29
N GLU A 148 4.40 8.42 11.50
CA GLU A 148 3.58 8.51 12.70
C GLU A 148 3.37 9.98 13.05
N ASP A 149 2.19 10.53 12.75
CA ASP A 149 1.76 11.89 13.10
C ASP A 149 0.26 11.83 13.42
N GLU A 150 -0.20 12.56 14.42
CA GLU A 150 -1.60 12.55 14.86
C GLU A 150 -2.59 12.98 13.77
N ARG A 151 -2.15 13.75 12.80
CA ARG A 151 -2.94 14.20 11.64
C ARG A 151 -2.91 13.21 10.48
N ILE A 152 -2.00 12.24 10.47
CA ILE A 152 -1.90 11.22 9.43
C ILE A 152 -2.61 9.95 9.89
N GLU A 153 -3.35 9.34 8.99
CA GLU A 153 -3.97 8.03 9.17
C GLU A 153 -3.71 7.17 7.94
N GLY A 154 -3.14 5.99 8.16
CA GLY A 154 -2.84 5.06 7.09
C GLY A 154 -4.10 4.45 6.50
N ILE A 155 -4.25 4.51 5.18
CA ILE A 155 -5.36 3.87 4.46
C ILE A 155 -4.85 2.76 3.54
N PRO A 156 -5.69 1.76 3.26
CA PRO A 156 -5.36 0.69 2.33
C PRO A 156 -4.95 1.17 0.94
N PHE A 157 -3.94 0.52 0.37
CA PHE A 157 -3.66 0.64 -1.05
C PHE A 157 -4.69 -0.14 -1.88
N GLY A 158 -5.11 -1.30 -1.36
CA GLY A 158 -6.10 -2.15 -2.00
C GLY A 158 -5.51 -3.05 -3.09
N THR A 159 -6.38 -3.58 -3.94
CA THR A 159 -6.00 -4.44 -5.06
C THR A 159 -6.11 -3.74 -6.41
N ASN A 160 -5.61 -4.35 -7.49
CA ASN A 160 -5.80 -3.83 -8.84
C ASN A 160 -7.18 -4.19 -9.38
N GLN A 161 -7.62 -3.47 -10.42
CA GLN A 161 -8.93 -3.66 -11.03
C GLN A 161 -9.15 -5.09 -11.55
N GLY A 162 -8.13 -5.69 -12.20
CA GLY A 162 -8.27 -7.05 -12.76
C GLY A 162 -8.53 -8.09 -11.68
N ALA A 163 -7.80 -8.01 -10.56
CA ALA A 163 -8.04 -8.90 -9.42
C ALA A 163 -9.41 -8.64 -8.77
N SER A 164 -9.81 -7.40 -8.58
CA SER A 164 -11.07 -7.06 -7.92
C SER A 164 -12.32 -7.55 -8.68
N GLU A 165 -12.25 -7.63 -10.00
CA GLU A 165 -13.31 -8.19 -10.84
C GLU A 165 -13.46 -9.71 -10.67
N ILE A 166 -12.36 -10.41 -10.42
CA ILE A 166 -12.30 -11.87 -10.35
C ILE A 166 -12.46 -12.38 -8.90
N LEU A 167 -11.94 -11.66 -7.90
CA LEU A 167 -11.97 -12.07 -6.50
C LEU A 167 -13.32 -12.63 -5.99
N PRO A 168 -14.48 -12.05 -6.35
CA PRO A 168 -15.77 -12.59 -5.93
C PRO A 168 -16.10 -13.98 -6.51
N THR A 169 -15.47 -14.36 -7.63
CA THR A 169 -15.71 -15.62 -8.33
C THR A 169 -14.80 -16.76 -7.86
N ILE A 170 -13.69 -16.42 -7.21
CA ILE A 170 -12.73 -17.41 -6.70
C ILE A 170 -13.33 -18.20 -5.55
N LYS A 171 -13.18 -19.54 -5.61
CA LYS A 171 -13.60 -20.41 -4.53
C LYS A 171 -12.80 -20.13 -3.28
N LYS A 172 -13.49 -19.83 -2.19
CA LYS A 172 -12.90 -19.73 -0.86
C LYS A 172 -12.94 -21.08 -0.17
N TYR A 173 -11.90 -21.38 0.57
CA TYR A 173 -11.78 -22.59 1.37
C TYR A 173 -11.89 -22.23 2.84
N ASP A 174 -12.60 -23.06 3.63
CA ASP A 174 -12.52 -22.96 5.06
C ASP A 174 -11.07 -23.23 5.52
N PHE A 175 -10.71 -22.68 6.66
CA PHE A 175 -9.34 -22.69 7.13
C PHE A 175 -8.78 -24.10 7.23
N GLU A 176 -9.62 -25.06 7.66
CA GLU A 176 -9.32 -26.49 7.82
C GLU A 176 -9.19 -27.23 6.49
N ASP A 177 -9.81 -26.72 5.45
CA ASP A 177 -9.80 -27.33 4.11
C ASP A 177 -8.64 -26.85 3.25
N LYS A 178 -7.88 -25.85 3.70
CA LYS A 178 -6.70 -25.36 2.99
C LYS A 178 -5.60 -26.41 3.02
N LYS A 179 -5.13 -26.80 1.81
CA LYS A 179 -4.24 -27.96 1.63
C LYS A 179 -2.79 -27.67 1.94
N ASN A 180 -2.37 -26.40 1.83
CA ASN A 180 -0.98 -25.98 1.88
C ASN A 180 -0.77 -24.94 2.98
N LEU A 181 0.40 -24.90 3.61
CA LEU A 181 0.64 -24.02 4.73
C LEU A 181 1.09 -22.63 4.29
N LEU A 182 2.19 -22.53 3.54
CA LEU A 182 2.78 -21.24 3.15
C LEU A 182 2.96 -21.13 1.65
N TYR A 183 2.58 -20.01 1.08
CA TYR A 183 2.76 -19.67 -0.34
C TYR A 183 3.74 -18.52 -0.55
N VAL A 184 4.64 -18.70 -1.50
CA VAL A 184 5.69 -17.77 -1.90
C VAL A 184 5.63 -17.58 -3.41
N ASN A 185 5.03 -16.48 -3.85
CA ASN A 185 4.95 -16.12 -5.26
C ASN A 185 4.88 -14.60 -5.43
N TRP A 186 5.82 -14.03 -6.16
CA TRP A 186 5.84 -12.62 -6.57
C TRP A 186 6.84 -12.39 -7.69
N GLN A 187 6.75 -11.25 -8.32
CA GLN A 187 7.78 -10.77 -9.25
C GLN A 187 8.91 -10.10 -8.47
N ASN A 188 10.15 -10.38 -8.86
CA ASN A 188 11.36 -9.94 -8.18
C ASN A 188 11.71 -8.48 -8.51
N TYR A 189 10.86 -7.54 -8.15
CA TYR A 189 11.09 -6.11 -8.39
C TYR A 189 12.02 -5.45 -7.35
N THR A 190 12.21 -6.08 -6.19
CA THR A 190 13.08 -5.57 -5.12
C THR A 190 14.13 -6.61 -4.74
N GLU A 191 15.27 -6.15 -4.22
CA GLU A 191 16.33 -7.05 -3.75
C GLU A 191 15.84 -7.96 -2.63
N GLU A 192 15.01 -7.44 -1.74
CA GLU A 192 14.41 -8.22 -0.67
C GLU A 192 13.56 -9.37 -1.22
N ARG A 193 12.66 -9.07 -2.16
CA ARG A 193 11.83 -10.09 -2.80
C ARG A 193 12.67 -11.16 -3.49
N TYR A 194 13.71 -10.74 -4.22
CA TYR A 194 14.62 -11.65 -4.87
C TYR A 194 15.33 -12.55 -3.86
N ARG A 195 15.90 -11.95 -2.79
CA ARG A 195 16.61 -12.69 -1.74
C ARG A 195 15.69 -13.67 -1.03
N LEU A 196 14.51 -13.24 -0.58
CA LEU A 196 13.55 -14.09 0.12
C LEU A 196 13.08 -15.27 -0.75
N LYS A 197 12.72 -15.00 -2.00
CA LYS A 197 12.25 -16.04 -2.92
C LYS A 197 13.32 -17.12 -3.13
N ASN A 198 14.56 -16.69 -3.37
CA ASN A 198 15.69 -17.61 -3.54
C ASN A 198 15.99 -18.40 -2.26
N GLU A 199 15.89 -17.78 -1.09
CA GLU A 199 16.10 -18.45 0.19
C GLU A 199 15.07 -19.58 0.38
N PHE A 200 13.79 -19.33 0.14
CA PHE A 200 12.75 -20.36 0.26
C PHE A 200 12.88 -21.43 -0.83
N ALA A 201 13.17 -21.07 -2.07
CA ALA A 201 13.41 -22.01 -3.16
C ALA A 201 14.62 -22.93 -2.86
N PHE A 202 15.72 -22.39 -2.33
CA PHE A 202 16.91 -23.14 -1.97
C PHE A 202 16.66 -24.13 -0.81
N LYS A 203 15.90 -23.69 0.22
CA LYS A 203 15.63 -24.53 1.40
C LYS A 203 14.74 -25.74 1.10
N LYS A 204 13.94 -25.72 0.03
CA LYS A 204 13.02 -26.80 -0.39
C LYS A 204 12.19 -27.37 0.77
N LEU A 205 11.58 -26.49 1.53
CA LEU A 205 10.81 -26.86 2.72
C LEU A 205 9.47 -27.49 2.31
N PRO A 206 9.10 -28.69 2.86
CA PRO A 206 7.92 -29.43 2.41
C PRO A 206 6.59 -28.75 2.76
N TRP A 207 6.62 -27.71 3.59
CA TRP A 207 5.46 -26.93 4.01
C TRP A 207 5.36 -25.58 3.28
N VAL A 208 6.23 -25.33 2.30
CA VAL A 208 6.26 -24.09 1.51
C VAL A 208 6.07 -24.43 0.04
N THR A 209 5.09 -23.79 -0.58
CA THR A 209 4.95 -23.78 -2.02
C THR A 209 5.66 -22.53 -2.57
N VAL A 210 6.69 -22.72 -3.36
CA VAL A 210 7.43 -21.63 -4.02
C VAL A 210 7.18 -21.69 -5.52
N ARG A 211 6.70 -20.57 -6.10
CA ARG A 211 6.65 -20.37 -7.55
C ARG A 211 7.88 -19.59 -7.98
N GLU A 212 8.81 -20.24 -8.66
CA GLU A 212 10.04 -19.61 -9.14
C GLU A 212 9.73 -18.64 -10.31
N GLU A 213 8.86 -19.07 -11.23
CA GLU A 213 8.35 -18.24 -12.33
C GLU A 213 6.89 -17.87 -12.08
N SER A 214 6.52 -16.66 -12.47
CA SER A 214 5.15 -16.18 -12.34
C SER A 214 4.51 -16.17 -13.73
N ASP A 215 4.16 -17.36 -14.22
CA ASP A 215 3.51 -17.63 -15.50
C ASP A 215 2.00 -17.84 -15.37
N LEU A 216 1.48 -17.79 -14.17
CA LEU A 216 0.06 -17.93 -13.88
C LEU A 216 -0.73 -16.74 -14.39
N ASP A 217 -1.90 -17.01 -14.93
CA ASP A 217 -2.89 -15.97 -15.11
C ASP A 217 -3.46 -15.51 -13.76
N ILE A 218 -4.25 -14.44 -13.77
CA ILE A 218 -4.72 -13.83 -12.52
C ILE A 218 -5.69 -14.75 -11.76
N GLU A 219 -6.51 -15.53 -12.43
CA GLU A 219 -7.45 -16.46 -11.82
C GLU A 219 -6.72 -17.63 -11.16
N GLU A 220 -5.78 -18.26 -11.87
CA GLU A 220 -4.91 -19.32 -11.33
C GLU A 220 -4.11 -18.83 -10.11
N PHE A 221 -3.56 -17.62 -10.19
CA PHE A 221 -2.82 -17.02 -9.09
C PHE A 221 -3.68 -16.81 -7.84
N LEU A 222 -4.91 -16.28 -8.01
CA LEU A 222 -5.84 -16.07 -6.90
C LEU A 222 -6.36 -17.39 -6.31
N ASP A 223 -6.59 -18.40 -7.16
CA ASP A 223 -6.95 -19.74 -6.69
C ASP A 223 -5.84 -20.40 -5.87
N GLU A 224 -4.57 -20.25 -6.26
CA GLU A 224 -3.44 -20.71 -5.44
C GLU A 224 -3.38 -19.99 -4.09
N ILE A 225 -3.61 -18.68 -4.04
CA ILE A 225 -3.70 -17.95 -2.76
C ILE A 225 -4.80 -18.56 -1.88
N ALA A 226 -5.98 -18.79 -2.45
CA ALA A 226 -7.13 -19.32 -1.71
C ALA A 226 -6.86 -20.71 -1.08
N GLN A 227 -6.01 -21.52 -1.70
CA GLN A 227 -5.67 -22.87 -1.23
C GLN A 227 -4.61 -22.92 -0.12
N HIS A 228 -3.96 -21.80 0.20
CA HIS A 228 -2.92 -21.73 1.22
C HIS A 228 -3.41 -21.00 2.48
N VAL A 229 -2.91 -21.43 3.64
CA VAL A 229 -3.22 -20.76 4.93
C VAL A 229 -2.54 -19.42 5.02
N TYR A 230 -1.22 -19.41 4.82
CA TYR A 230 -0.39 -18.23 4.91
C TYR A 230 0.18 -17.84 3.55
N ILE A 231 0.16 -16.55 3.28
CA ILE A 231 0.72 -15.98 2.06
C ILE A 231 1.81 -15.00 2.45
N LEU A 232 3.01 -15.21 1.97
CA LEU A 232 4.11 -14.29 2.23
C LEU A 232 3.91 -13.00 1.41
N CYS A 233 3.79 -11.87 2.08
CA CYS A 233 3.48 -10.57 1.48
C CYS A 233 4.63 -9.57 1.72
N PRO A 234 5.83 -9.79 1.15
CA PRO A 234 6.90 -8.83 1.29
C PRO A 234 6.55 -7.54 0.55
N GLN A 235 7.03 -6.43 1.10
CA GLN A 235 6.85 -5.13 0.47
C GLN A 235 7.32 -5.14 -1.00
N GLY A 236 6.63 -4.33 -1.80
CA GLY A 236 6.98 -4.07 -3.19
C GLY A 236 7.68 -2.72 -3.32
N ASN A 237 7.11 -1.87 -4.16
CA ASN A 237 7.47 -0.46 -4.20
C ASN A 237 6.96 0.28 -2.96
N GLY A 238 5.86 -0.16 -2.39
CA GLY A 238 5.31 0.30 -1.12
C GLY A 238 5.26 -0.81 -0.08
N VAL A 239 4.96 -0.45 1.15
CA VAL A 239 4.79 -1.39 2.27
C VAL A 239 3.49 -2.15 2.18
N ASP A 240 2.46 -1.52 1.61
CA ASP A 240 1.19 -2.14 1.28
C ASP A 240 1.22 -2.65 -0.16
N THR A 241 0.71 -3.85 -0.38
CA THR A 241 0.76 -4.52 -1.67
C THR A 241 -0.59 -5.11 -2.03
N TYR A 242 -0.89 -5.23 -3.33
CA TYR A 242 -2.09 -5.93 -3.81
C TYR A 242 -2.26 -7.30 -3.15
N ARG A 243 -1.16 -8.05 -3.00
CA ARG A 243 -1.17 -9.39 -2.42
C ARG A 243 -1.70 -9.44 -1.00
N LEU A 244 -1.43 -8.44 -0.17
CA LEU A 244 -1.99 -8.35 1.18
C LEU A 244 -3.52 -8.40 1.11
N TRP A 245 -4.11 -7.57 0.26
CA TRP A 245 -5.57 -7.44 0.13
C TRP A 245 -6.19 -8.65 -0.56
N GLU A 246 -5.59 -9.14 -1.64
CA GLU A 246 -5.98 -10.38 -2.31
C GLU A 246 -6.01 -11.55 -1.30
N THR A 247 -5.02 -11.64 -0.44
CA THR A 247 -4.92 -12.65 0.61
C THR A 247 -6.07 -12.56 1.62
N ILE A 248 -6.36 -11.35 2.13
CA ILE A 248 -7.47 -11.13 3.08
C ILE A 248 -8.81 -11.45 2.45
N TYR A 249 -9.06 -10.98 1.23
CA TYR A 249 -10.31 -11.21 0.52
C TYR A 249 -10.57 -12.70 0.21
N LEU A 250 -9.53 -13.50 0.06
CA LEU A 250 -9.61 -14.94 -0.17
C LEU A 250 -9.62 -15.78 1.12
N GLY A 251 -9.67 -15.12 2.29
CA GLY A 251 -9.72 -15.81 3.57
C GLY A 251 -8.43 -16.54 3.92
N SER A 252 -7.32 -16.05 3.44
CA SER A 252 -5.96 -16.47 3.81
C SER A 252 -5.31 -15.43 4.71
N ILE A 253 -4.21 -15.76 5.36
CA ILE A 253 -3.54 -14.89 6.32
C ILE A 253 -2.26 -14.34 5.69
N PRO A 254 -2.16 -13.03 5.43
CA PRO A 254 -0.93 -12.44 4.96
C PRO A 254 0.12 -12.44 6.07
N VAL A 255 1.35 -12.80 5.69
CA VAL A 255 2.54 -12.67 6.53
C VAL A 255 3.28 -11.40 6.12
N VAL A 256 3.41 -10.47 7.03
CA VAL A 256 3.92 -9.10 6.79
C VAL A 256 4.95 -8.69 7.83
N ILE A 257 5.72 -7.65 7.53
CA ILE A 257 6.62 -7.02 8.51
C ILE A 257 5.91 -5.87 9.21
N ASP A 258 6.15 -5.74 10.51
CA ASP A 258 5.62 -4.65 11.34
C ASP A 258 6.05 -3.28 10.81
N CYS A 259 5.09 -2.40 10.61
CA CYS A 259 5.31 -1.02 10.24
C CYS A 259 4.09 -0.15 10.65
N PRO A 260 4.20 1.19 10.62
CA PRO A 260 3.10 2.07 10.99
C PRO A 260 1.78 1.74 10.31
N LEU A 261 1.77 1.56 8.99
CA LEU A 261 0.54 1.20 8.28
C LEU A 261 -0.05 -0.14 8.73
N ILE A 262 0.78 -1.17 8.93
CA ILE A 262 0.30 -2.49 9.39
C ILE A 262 -0.33 -2.40 10.78
N ARG A 263 0.19 -1.55 11.66
CA ARG A 263 -0.41 -1.30 12.98
C ARG A 263 -1.77 -0.61 12.88
N GLU A 264 -1.95 0.32 11.92
CA GLU A 264 -3.25 0.94 11.63
C GLU A 264 -4.29 -0.08 11.15
N LEU A 265 -3.86 -1.12 10.46
CA LEU A 265 -4.71 -2.21 9.97
C LEU A 265 -4.97 -3.30 11.03
N SER A 266 -4.55 -3.08 12.28
CA SER A 266 -4.80 -4.04 13.37
C SER A 266 -6.29 -4.43 13.47
N GLY A 267 -6.53 -5.68 13.83
CA GLY A 267 -7.85 -6.32 13.81
C GLY A 267 -8.08 -7.22 12.59
N LEU A 268 -7.46 -6.93 11.46
CA LEU A 268 -7.45 -7.83 10.31
C LEU A 268 -6.62 -9.10 10.61
N PRO A 269 -6.97 -10.24 9.98
CA PRO A 269 -6.22 -11.49 10.15
C PRO A 269 -4.84 -11.38 9.48
N MET A 270 -3.81 -11.09 10.23
CA MET A 270 -2.44 -10.96 9.73
C MET A 270 -1.46 -11.62 10.67
N LEU A 271 -0.42 -12.26 10.12
CA LEU A 271 0.76 -12.67 10.86
C LEU A 271 1.83 -11.60 10.72
N VAL A 272 2.03 -10.82 11.77
CA VAL A 272 2.97 -9.69 11.78
C VAL A 272 4.30 -10.10 12.38
N LEU A 273 5.38 -9.99 11.63
CA LEU A 273 6.74 -10.33 12.02
C LEU A 273 7.56 -9.06 12.26
N LYS A 274 8.57 -9.15 13.12
CA LYS A 274 9.61 -8.12 13.24
C LYS A 274 10.66 -8.27 12.15
N HIS A 275 11.04 -9.51 11.85
CA HIS A 275 12.04 -9.85 10.84
C HIS A 275 11.62 -11.11 10.09
N TRP A 276 11.97 -11.21 8.81
CA TRP A 276 11.71 -12.43 8.03
C TRP A 276 12.41 -13.67 8.58
N SER A 277 13.49 -13.50 9.31
CA SER A 277 14.20 -14.60 10.00
C SER A 277 13.39 -15.25 11.12
N ASP A 278 12.35 -14.58 11.61
CA ASP A 278 11.49 -15.12 12.67
C ASP A 278 10.52 -16.18 12.12
N LEU A 279 10.34 -16.21 10.79
CA LEU A 279 9.42 -17.13 10.13
C LEU A 279 9.96 -18.55 10.12
N GLY A 280 9.25 -19.45 10.77
CA GLY A 280 9.57 -20.87 10.84
C GLY A 280 8.33 -21.74 11.06
N ILE A 281 8.48 -23.05 10.79
CA ILE A 281 7.36 -24.00 10.90
C ILE A 281 6.75 -24.05 12.32
N GLY A 282 7.59 -23.89 13.34
CA GLY A 282 7.11 -23.87 14.73
C GLY A 282 6.17 -22.71 14.99
N MET A 283 6.58 -21.51 14.60
CA MET A 283 5.76 -20.31 14.69
C MET A 283 4.46 -20.44 13.88
N LEU A 284 4.56 -20.89 12.61
CA LEU A 284 3.37 -21.05 11.77
C LEU A 284 2.34 -22.01 12.37
N LYS A 285 2.78 -23.09 12.99
CA LYS A 285 1.88 -24.06 13.65
C LYS A 285 1.24 -23.48 14.90
N GLU A 286 2.01 -22.76 15.72
CA GLU A 286 1.49 -22.08 16.91
C GLU A 286 0.47 -21.02 16.51
N GLN A 287 0.79 -20.18 15.55
CA GLN A 287 -0.10 -19.14 15.03
C GLN A 287 -1.32 -19.69 14.28
N TYR A 288 -1.20 -20.88 13.67
CA TYR A 288 -2.34 -21.56 13.06
C TYR A 288 -3.43 -21.85 14.09
N GLU A 289 -3.07 -22.45 15.22
CA GLU A 289 -4.01 -22.77 16.30
C GLU A 289 -4.65 -21.50 16.89
N ASP A 290 -3.87 -20.43 17.04
CA ASP A 290 -4.36 -19.15 17.51
C ASP A 290 -5.33 -18.50 16.50
N HIS A 291 -4.93 -18.40 15.24
CA HIS A 291 -5.79 -17.84 14.18
C HIS A 291 -7.08 -18.66 13.99
N PHE A 292 -6.98 -19.97 14.04
CA PHE A 292 -8.13 -20.85 13.93
C PHE A 292 -9.11 -20.65 15.09
N SER A 293 -8.60 -20.59 16.32
CA SER A 293 -9.42 -20.40 17.52
C SER A 293 -10.06 -19.01 17.56
N ASN A 294 -9.44 -18.02 16.95
CA ASN A 294 -9.89 -16.63 16.94
C ASN A 294 -10.55 -16.18 15.63
N LYS A 295 -10.80 -17.09 14.69
CA LYS A 295 -11.32 -16.74 13.35
C LYS A 295 -12.60 -15.90 13.36
N ASP A 296 -13.46 -16.08 14.34
CA ASP A 296 -14.72 -15.35 14.49
C ASP A 296 -14.56 -13.98 15.18
N HIS A 297 -13.36 -13.66 15.67
CA HIS A 297 -13.03 -12.42 16.36
C HIS A 297 -12.30 -11.40 15.47
N PHE A 298 -11.94 -11.77 14.25
CA PHE A 298 -11.30 -10.82 13.34
C PHE A 298 -12.28 -9.74 12.90
N ASP A 299 -11.80 -8.50 12.93
CA ASP A 299 -12.55 -7.35 12.45
C ASP A 299 -12.22 -7.05 10.99
N PHE A 300 -13.09 -7.43 10.10
CA PHE A 300 -12.93 -7.19 8.66
C PHE A 300 -13.44 -5.82 8.21
N SER A 301 -13.86 -4.93 9.10
CA SER A 301 -14.40 -3.62 8.73
C SER A 301 -13.37 -2.84 7.88
N LYS A 302 -12.10 -2.87 8.27
CA LYS A 302 -11.01 -2.17 7.57
C LYS A 302 -10.69 -2.75 6.18
N SER A 303 -11.22 -3.91 5.82
CA SER A 303 -11.12 -4.43 4.44
C SER A 303 -12.24 -3.92 3.53
N ASN A 304 -13.20 -3.16 4.04
CA ASN A 304 -14.33 -2.66 3.28
C ASN A 304 -14.18 -1.18 2.94
N LEU A 305 -14.46 -0.84 1.70
CA LEU A 305 -14.37 0.53 1.20
C LEU A 305 -15.32 1.48 1.95
N SER A 306 -16.52 0.99 2.32
CA SER A 306 -17.53 1.75 3.05
C SER A 306 -17.02 2.23 4.41
N TYR A 307 -16.28 1.40 5.15
CA TYR A 307 -15.67 1.78 6.42
C TYR A 307 -14.79 3.03 6.30
N TRP A 308 -13.91 3.04 5.32
CA TRP A 308 -12.99 4.15 5.10
C TRP A 308 -13.72 5.40 4.60
N LYS A 309 -14.74 5.23 3.76
CA LYS A 309 -15.57 6.34 3.31
C LYS A 309 -16.23 7.04 4.50
N GLU A 310 -16.86 6.31 5.40
CA GLU A 310 -17.47 6.83 6.62
C GLU A 310 -16.42 7.49 7.53
N ARG A 311 -15.26 6.87 7.66
CA ARG A 311 -14.15 7.39 8.47
C ARG A 311 -13.63 8.74 7.96
N ILE A 312 -13.48 8.88 6.63
CA ILE A 312 -13.04 10.13 5.99
C ILE A 312 -14.13 11.21 6.10
N LEU A 313 -15.40 10.86 5.85
CA LEU A 313 -16.52 11.79 5.98
C LEU A 313 -16.63 12.31 7.43
N SER A 314 -16.50 11.43 8.42
CA SER A 314 -16.54 11.82 9.83
C SER A 314 -15.38 12.76 10.21
N ALA A 315 -14.20 12.59 9.65
CA ALA A 315 -13.07 13.48 9.87
C ALA A 315 -13.30 14.89 9.27
N ALA A 316 -14.18 15.01 8.30
CA ALA A 316 -14.53 16.28 7.65
C ALA A 316 -15.71 16.98 8.32
N GLU A 317 -16.41 16.34 9.27
CA GLU A 317 -17.51 16.99 10.00
C GLU A 317 -17.01 18.25 10.73
N GLY A 318 -17.62 19.37 10.43
CA GLY A 318 -17.28 20.66 11.07
C GLY A 318 -16.16 21.46 10.38
N LEU A 319 -15.76 21.11 9.16
CA LEU A 319 -14.81 21.91 8.36
C LEU A 319 -15.44 23.15 7.68
N SER A 320 -16.75 23.30 7.76
CA SER A 320 -17.51 24.43 7.18
C SER A 320 -17.35 25.74 7.96
#